data_a971b8ff83925252645e49a0952a7b5e
#
_entry.id   a971b8ff83925252645e49a0952a7b5e
#
_cell.length_a   1.000
_cell.length_b   1.000
_cell.length_c   1.000
_cell.angle_alpha   90.00
_cell.angle_beta   90.00
_cell.angle_gamma   90.00
#
_symmetry.space_group_name_H-M   'P 1'
#
loop_
_entity.id
_entity.type
_entity.pdbx_description
1 polymer ?
#
loop_
_entity_poly.entity_id
_entity_poly.type
_entity_poly.pdbx_seq_one_letter_code
_entity_poly.pdbx_strand_id
1 'polypeptide(L)'
;MCGIVGMFRLQAGRPVDAALVAAMNQAQYHRGPDEGDQYIDEQVGLGHRRLSIIDLASGQQPMIDESGRYVLIFNGEIYNFMALRAELETLGHVFKTHCDTEVI
;
A
#
# COMPACT_ATOMS: atom_id res chain seq x y z
N MET A 1 8.95 9.82 6.68
CA MET A 1 7.57 9.77 6.11
C MET A 1 7.60 9.00 4.82
N CYS A 2 6.68 8.08 4.65
CA CYS A 2 6.55 7.27 3.43
C CYS A 2 6.28 8.10 2.17
N GLY A 3 6.39 7.50 1.01
CA GLY A 3 6.03 8.07 -0.27
C GLY A 3 5.06 7.17 -1.01
N ILE A 4 4.13 7.76 -1.73
CA ILE A 4 3.18 7.04 -2.58
C ILE A 4 3.22 7.60 -3.99
N VAL A 5 3.06 6.73 -4.98
CA VAL A 5 2.88 7.10 -6.39
C VAL A 5 1.75 6.28 -6.99
N GLY A 6 1.10 6.83 -7.98
CA GLY A 6 0.04 6.13 -8.69
C GLY A 6 -0.06 6.58 -10.14
N MET A 7 -0.44 5.65 -11.00
CA MET A 7 -0.73 5.90 -12.41
C MET A 7 -2.01 5.15 -12.77
N PHE A 8 -2.88 5.83 -13.47
CA PHE A 8 -4.11 5.25 -13.99
C PHE A 8 -4.24 5.52 -15.49
N ARG A 9 -4.55 4.48 -16.25
CA ARG A 9 -4.76 4.58 -17.69
C ARG A 9 -6.25 4.69 -18.00
N LEU A 10 -6.62 5.80 -18.62
CA LEU A 10 -8.01 6.07 -19.03
C LEU A 10 -8.38 5.43 -20.37
N GLN A 11 -7.39 5.12 -21.21
CA GLN A 11 -7.61 4.58 -22.54
C GLN A 11 -7.38 3.07 -22.58
N ALA A 12 -8.35 2.33 -23.08
CA ALA A 12 -8.21 0.91 -23.36
C ALA A 12 -7.08 0.65 -24.39
N GLY A 13 -6.38 -0.48 -24.23
CA GLY A 13 -5.32 -0.91 -25.16
C GLY A 13 -3.92 -0.36 -24.89
N ARG A 14 -3.77 0.50 -23.89
CA ARG A 14 -2.45 0.96 -23.41
C ARG A 14 -2.27 0.58 -21.94
N PRO A 15 -1.54 -0.48 -21.64
CA PRO A 15 -1.28 -0.86 -20.25
C PRO A 15 -0.44 0.20 -19.53
N VAL A 16 -0.50 0.19 -18.21
CA VAL A 16 0.38 1.00 -17.37
C VAL A 16 1.84 0.59 -17.61
N ASP A 17 2.71 1.57 -17.75
CA ASP A 17 4.15 1.34 -17.87
C ASP A 17 4.75 1.07 -16.49
N ALA A 18 5.04 -0.20 -16.23
CA ALA A 18 5.63 -0.65 -14.97
C ALA A 18 7.00 -0.01 -14.70
N ALA A 19 7.80 0.22 -15.75
CA ALA A 19 9.11 0.86 -15.61
C ALA A 19 8.97 2.33 -15.19
N LEU A 20 7.96 3.03 -15.68
CA LEU A 20 7.66 4.40 -15.27
C LEU A 20 7.19 4.47 -13.82
N VAL A 21 6.32 3.56 -13.39
CA VAL A 21 5.88 3.47 -11.98
C VAL A 21 7.08 3.18 -11.07
N ALA A 22 7.97 2.29 -11.48
CA ALA A 22 9.21 2.00 -10.75
C ALA A 22 10.11 3.22 -10.63
N ALA A 23 10.29 3.98 -11.71
CA ALA A 23 11.08 5.21 -11.71
C ALA A 23 10.46 6.28 -10.80
N MET A 24 9.13 6.46 -10.84
CA MET A 24 8.41 7.36 -9.95
C MET A 24 8.57 6.94 -8.48
N ASN A 25 8.48 5.65 -8.21
CA ASN A 25 8.66 5.12 -6.86
C ASN A 25 10.10 5.32 -6.38
N GLN A 26 11.08 5.10 -7.24
CA GLN A 26 12.50 5.32 -6.92
C GLN A 26 12.82 6.79 -6.68
N ALA A 27 12.17 7.72 -7.37
CA ALA A 27 12.35 9.16 -7.17
C ALA A 27 12.01 9.60 -5.73
N GLN A 28 11.19 8.82 -5.04
CA GLN A 28 10.80 9.05 -3.64
C GLN A 28 11.65 8.25 -2.62
N TYR A 29 12.75 7.69 -3.04
CA TYR A 29 13.64 6.90 -2.17
C TYR A 29 13.98 7.62 -0.86
N HIS A 30 14.26 8.92 -0.93
CA HIS A 30 14.60 9.76 0.23
C HIS A 30 13.48 9.84 1.27
N ARG A 31 12.22 9.58 0.90
CA ARG A 31 11.08 9.59 1.82
C ARG A 31 10.92 8.27 2.55
N GLY A 32 11.25 7.17 1.90
CA GLY A 32 11.10 5.82 2.47
C GLY A 32 12.19 4.89 1.96
N PRO A 33 13.39 4.97 2.56
CA PRO A 33 14.54 4.19 2.10
C PRO A 33 14.50 2.73 2.54
N ASP A 34 13.66 2.35 3.50
CA ASP A 34 13.70 1.02 4.11
C ASP A 34 13.10 -0.05 3.21
N GLU A 35 11.97 0.27 2.58
CA GLU A 35 11.30 -0.66 1.66
C GLU A 35 10.68 0.09 0.48
N GLY A 36 10.55 -0.60 -0.65
CA GLY A 36 9.84 -0.09 -1.80
C GLY A 36 9.27 -1.24 -2.61
N ASP A 37 7.98 -1.15 -2.92
CA ASP A 37 7.32 -2.14 -3.74
C ASP A 37 6.23 -1.48 -4.60
N GLN A 38 5.69 -2.24 -5.55
CA GLN A 38 4.69 -1.76 -6.47
C GLN A 38 3.67 -2.84 -6.80
N TYR A 39 2.48 -2.39 -7.17
CA TYR A 39 1.42 -3.20 -7.76
C TYR A 39 1.12 -2.68 -9.15
N ILE A 40 1.05 -3.58 -10.13
CA ILE A 40 0.77 -3.25 -11.53
C ILE A 40 -0.31 -4.17 -12.06
N ASP A 41 -1.35 -3.57 -12.64
CA ASP A 41 -2.27 -4.26 -13.53
C ASP A 41 -2.40 -3.50 -14.86
N GLU A 42 -3.37 -3.86 -15.70
CA GLU A 42 -3.52 -3.24 -17.03
C GLU A 42 -3.82 -1.74 -16.96
N GLN A 43 -4.54 -1.28 -15.95
CA GLN A 43 -5.02 0.10 -15.85
C GLN A 43 -4.39 0.90 -14.72
N VAL A 44 -3.87 0.23 -13.69
CA VAL A 44 -3.40 0.88 -12.47
C VAL A 44 -1.98 0.44 -12.15
N GLY A 45 -1.14 1.41 -11.82
CA GLY A 45 0.14 1.18 -11.21
C GLY A 45 0.21 1.95 -9.90
N LEU A 46 0.52 1.26 -8.81
CA LEU A 46 0.70 1.85 -7.48
C LEU A 46 2.11 1.55 -6.97
N GLY A 47 2.77 2.52 -6.37
CA GLY A 47 4.06 2.33 -5.74
C GLY A 47 4.07 2.94 -4.34
N HIS A 48 4.82 2.29 -3.46
CA HIS A 48 4.98 2.71 -2.07
C HIS A 48 6.45 2.66 -1.67
N ARG A 49 6.91 3.71 -1.01
CA ARG A 49 8.21 3.76 -0.31
C ARG A 49 7.94 3.87 1.17
N ARG A 50 8.57 3.01 1.97
CA ARG A 50 8.34 2.93 3.41
C ARG A 50 9.52 3.46 4.20
N LEU A 51 9.20 4.30 5.17
CA LEU A 51 10.06 4.60 6.30
C LEU A 51 9.48 3.86 7.51
N SER A 52 10.15 2.81 7.93
CA SER A 52 9.70 1.94 9.00
C SER A 52 10.28 2.41 10.33
N ILE A 53 9.44 2.98 11.19
CA ILE A 53 9.85 3.41 12.54
C ILE A 53 9.48 2.33 13.57
N ILE A 54 8.38 1.61 13.32
CA ILE A 54 7.83 0.57 14.19
C ILE A 54 7.47 -0.62 13.31
N ASP A 55 7.83 -1.83 13.75
CA ASP A 55 7.51 -3.09 13.08
C ASP A 55 8.03 -3.22 11.64
N LEU A 56 9.32 -3.56 11.53
CA LEU A 56 9.99 -3.84 10.26
C LEU A 56 9.46 -5.09 9.55
N ALA A 57 8.79 -5.98 10.28
CA ALA A 57 8.41 -7.29 9.76
C ALA A 57 6.99 -7.34 9.16
N SER A 58 6.16 -6.34 9.41
CA SER A 58 4.78 -6.31 8.92
C SER A 58 4.39 -4.92 8.40
N GLY A 59 3.29 -4.84 7.67
CA GLY A 59 2.80 -3.57 7.13
C GLY A 59 3.42 -3.18 5.79
N GLN A 60 3.99 -4.11 5.07
CA GLN A 60 4.49 -3.89 3.70
C GLN A 60 3.34 -3.45 2.78
N GLN A 61 3.61 -2.49 1.92
CA GLN A 61 2.64 -1.95 0.97
C GLN A 61 3.21 -1.97 -0.45
N PRO A 62 2.38 -2.15 -1.49
CA PRO A 62 0.90 -2.18 -1.45
C PRO A 62 0.33 -3.37 -0.67
N MET A 63 -0.75 -3.12 0.10
CA MET A 63 -1.51 -4.16 0.77
C MET A 63 -2.66 -4.64 -0.11
N ILE A 64 -2.88 -5.94 -0.10
CA ILE A 64 -4.01 -6.57 -0.80
C ILE A 64 -4.93 -7.16 0.27
N ASP A 65 -6.23 -6.87 0.19
CA ASP A 65 -7.20 -7.41 1.11
C ASP A 65 -7.37 -8.93 0.96
N GLU A 66 -8.06 -9.56 1.90
CA GLU A 66 -8.28 -11.00 1.90
C GLU A 66 -9.05 -11.51 0.68
N SER A 67 -9.88 -10.67 0.06
CA SER A 67 -10.61 -11.02 -1.16
C SER A 67 -9.79 -10.87 -2.44
N GLY A 68 -8.67 -10.17 -2.40
CA GLY A 68 -7.87 -9.80 -3.57
C GLY A 68 -8.50 -8.73 -4.46
N ARG A 69 -9.59 -8.10 -4.02
CA ARG A 69 -10.34 -7.10 -4.80
C ARG A 69 -9.84 -5.68 -4.60
N TYR A 70 -9.20 -5.42 -3.48
CA TYR A 70 -8.72 -4.10 -3.12
C TYR A 70 -7.21 -4.12 -2.93
N VAL A 71 -6.57 -3.11 -3.47
CA VAL A 71 -5.13 -2.87 -3.29
C VAL A 71 -4.95 -1.47 -2.73
N LEU A 72 -4.25 -1.37 -1.63
CA LEU A 72 -4.11 -0.13 -0.86
C LEU A 72 -2.65 0.28 -0.78
N ILE A 73 -2.39 1.56 -1.05
CA ILE A 73 -1.20 2.28 -0.61
C ILE A 73 -1.63 3.43 0.29
N PHE A 74 -0.90 3.64 1.37
CA PHE A 74 -1.27 4.62 2.38
C PHE A 74 -0.03 5.27 3.00
N ASN A 75 -0.02 6.58 3.06
CA ASN A 75 0.97 7.36 3.80
C ASN A 75 0.25 8.16 4.88
N GLY A 76 0.14 7.62 6.06
CA GLY A 76 -0.56 8.24 7.19
C GLY A 76 -0.56 7.33 8.41
N GLU A 77 -1.39 7.69 9.37
CA GLU A 77 -1.56 6.93 10.60
C GLU A 77 -3.03 6.85 11.00
N ILE A 78 -3.45 5.68 11.49
CA ILE A 78 -4.79 5.44 12.01
C ILE A 78 -4.66 5.28 13.53
N TYR A 79 -4.86 6.36 14.27
CA TYR A 79 -4.61 6.38 15.71
C TYR A 79 -5.53 5.46 16.52
N ASN A 80 -6.77 5.27 16.06
CA ASN A 80 -7.76 4.40 16.69
C ASN A 80 -7.83 3.00 16.07
N PHE A 81 -6.76 2.56 15.41
CA PHE A 81 -6.75 1.27 14.69
C PHE A 81 -7.06 0.07 15.57
N MET A 82 -6.64 0.08 16.84
CA MET A 82 -6.91 -1.03 17.77
C MET A 82 -8.40 -1.24 17.99
N ALA A 83 -9.16 -0.15 18.17
CA ALA A 83 -10.61 -0.20 18.33
C ALA A 83 -11.31 -0.65 17.02
N LEU A 84 -10.87 -0.10 15.89
CA LEU A 84 -11.39 -0.48 14.58
C LEU A 84 -11.11 -1.95 14.26
N ARG A 85 -9.91 -2.42 14.57
CA ARG A 85 -9.54 -3.83 14.39
C ARG A 85 -10.45 -4.74 15.20
N ALA A 86 -10.66 -4.44 16.47
CA ALA A 86 -11.52 -5.24 17.33
C ALA A 86 -12.97 -5.31 16.79
N GLU A 87 -13.50 -4.19 16.30
CA GLU A 87 -14.82 -4.14 15.68
C GLU A 87 -14.88 -5.00 14.39
N LEU A 88 -13.90 -4.85 13.51
CA LEU A 88 -13.81 -5.62 12.27
C LEU A 88 -13.66 -7.13 12.53
N GLU A 89 -12.89 -7.52 13.53
CA GLU A 89 -12.76 -8.93 13.95
C GLU A 89 -14.10 -9.50 14.42
N THR A 90 -14.93 -8.70 15.12
CA THR A 90 -16.30 -9.14 15.50
C THR A 90 -17.21 -9.34 14.30
N LEU A 91 -16.94 -8.65 13.18
CA LEU A 91 -17.66 -8.80 11.92
C LEU A 91 -17.11 -9.94 11.03
N GLY A 92 -16.10 -10.66 11.50
CA GLY A 92 -15.54 -11.83 10.83
C GLY A 92 -14.32 -11.55 9.94
N HIS A 93 -13.78 -10.34 9.96
CA HIS A 93 -12.54 -10.03 9.22
C HIS A 93 -11.32 -10.61 9.90
N VAL A 94 -10.40 -11.14 9.09
CA VAL A 94 -9.14 -11.75 9.56
C VAL A 94 -7.97 -10.86 9.18
N PHE A 95 -7.18 -10.46 10.17
CA PHE A 95 -6.00 -9.64 10.00
C PHE A 95 -4.75 -10.51 9.87
N LYS A 96 -3.84 -10.13 8.97
CA LYS A 96 -2.57 -10.81 8.71
C LYS A 96 -1.40 -10.12 9.41
N THR A 97 -1.54 -8.83 9.73
CA THR A 97 -0.49 -8.00 10.33
C THR A 97 -0.99 -7.32 11.58
N HIS A 98 -0.11 -6.59 12.25
CA HIS A 98 -0.45 -5.69 13.35
C HIS A 98 -0.41 -4.21 12.93
N CYS A 99 -0.29 -3.95 11.63
CA CYS A 99 -0.19 -2.61 11.08
C CYS A 99 -1.54 -1.89 11.15
N ASP A 100 -1.51 -0.60 11.46
CA ASP A 100 -2.69 0.26 11.48
C ASP A 100 -3.37 0.39 10.10
N THR A 101 -2.59 0.38 9.03
CA THR A 101 -3.08 0.48 7.66
C THR A 101 -4.08 -0.62 7.29
N GLU A 102 -3.93 -1.80 7.88
CA GLU A 102 -4.77 -2.96 7.52
C GLU A 102 -6.24 -2.80 7.91
N VAL A 103 -6.58 -1.84 8.78
CA VAL A 103 -7.99 -1.59 9.15
C VAL A 103 -8.77 -0.79 8.09
N ILE A 104 -8.09 -0.21 7.10
CA ILE A 104 -8.73 0.51 5.99
C ILE A 104 -9.42 -0.45 5.05
#